data_71ef0ad08fcc6445146606f89a142c37
#
_entry.id   71ef0ad08fcc6445146606f89a142c37
#
_cell.length_a   1.000
_cell.length_b   1.000
_cell.length_c   1.000
_cell.angle_alpha   90.00
_cell.angle_beta   90.00
_cell.angle_gamma   90.00
#
_symmetry.space_group_name_H-M   'P 1'
#
loop_
_entity.id
_entity.type
_entity.pdbx_description
1 polymer ?
#
loop_
_entity_poly.entity_id
_entity_poly.type
_entity_poly.pdbx_seq_one_letter_code
_entity_poly.pdbx_strand_id
1 'polypeptide(L)'
;LYSDFYELHDSPRLGTYLRIYRRICDGDATEYDLSTCLRDLSRMLELHYGKKVVILIDEYDNTMNAAYGNPEEHQKIVDFMRTFLSTALKGNHSLRFAVVTGVMKISKECIFSGLNNLEVNDVLSDQYDEMYGFTQAEVEKLLIDNDQPDRISEAKEWYDGYRFGSVDVYNPWSIINYVKRGCKLDVYWANTSSNSIIEE
;
A
#
# COMPACT_ATOMS: atom_id res chain seq x y z
N LEU A 1 1.94 -6.73 -13.73
CA LEU A 1 2.89 -7.27 -12.75
C LEU A 1 3.72 -8.43 -13.32
N TYR A 2 3.11 -9.55 -13.81
CA TYR A 2 3.90 -10.66 -14.40
C TYR A 2 4.63 -10.23 -15.65
N SER A 3 3.99 -9.54 -16.57
CA SER A 3 4.55 -9.00 -17.80
C SER A 3 5.70 -8.01 -17.59
N ASP A 4 5.80 -7.41 -16.41
CA ASP A 4 6.88 -6.49 -16.07
C ASP A 4 8.22 -7.22 -15.83
N PHE A 5 8.17 -8.54 -15.65
CA PHE A 5 9.34 -9.42 -15.46
C PHE A 5 9.54 -10.31 -16.68
N TYR A 6 9.57 -9.74 -17.88
CA TYR A 6 9.67 -10.47 -19.15
C TYR A 6 10.88 -11.41 -19.22
N GLU A 7 11.95 -11.13 -18.49
CA GLU A 7 13.16 -11.97 -18.40
C GLU A 7 12.89 -13.35 -17.76
N LEU A 8 11.78 -13.52 -17.05
CA LEU A 8 11.35 -14.80 -16.52
C LEU A 8 10.83 -15.73 -17.61
N HIS A 9 10.37 -15.20 -18.77
CA HIS A 9 9.75 -15.96 -19.84
C HIS A 9 10.63 -17.10 -20.36
N ASP A 10 11.93 -16.87 -20.43
CA ASP A 10 12.91 -17.84 -20.96
C ASP A 10 13.93 -18.28 -19.89
N SER A 11 13.64 -18.05 -18.61
CA SER A 11 14.54 -18.41 -17.54
C SER A 11 14.59 -19.94 -17.32
N PRO A 12 15.74 -20.59 -17.53
CA PRO A 12 15.87 -22.03 -17.32
C PRO A 12 15.78 -22.44 -15.84
N ARG A 13 15.89 -21.45 -14.93
CA ARG A 13 15.84 -21.67 -13.47
C ARG A 13 14.42 -21.89 -12.96
N LEU A 14 13.39 -21.52 -13.71
CA LEU A 14 11.99 -21.59 -13.27
C LEU A 14 11.43 -23.01 -13.29
N GLY A 15 11.96 -23.93 -14.13
CA GLY A 15 11.47 -25.29 -14.21
C GLY A 15 9.95 -25.35 -14.47
N THR A 16 9.21 -26.00 -13.58
CA THR A 16 7.73 -26.15 -13.70
C THR A 16 6.97 -24.85 -13.55
N TYR A 17 7.54 -23.84 -12.89
CA TYR A 17 6.91 -22.51 -12.72
C TYR A 17 6.76 -21.76 -14.05
N LEU A 18 7.58 -22.06 -15.05
CA LEU A 18 7.50 -21.43 -16.36
C LEU A 18 6.11 -21.61 -17.02
N ARG A 19 5.47 -22.76 -16.79
CA ARG A 19 4.11 -23.01 -17.30
C ARG A 19 3.07 -22.12 -16.62
N ILE A 20 3.20 -21.92 -15.32
CA ILE A 20 2.31 -21.03 -14.56
C ILE A 20 2.52 -19.59 -15.01
N TYR A 21 3.77 -19.16 -15.15
CA TYR A 21 4.12 -17.85 -15.64
C TYR A 21 3.47 -17.53 -16.99
N ARG A 22 3.63 -18.45 -17.96
CA ARG A 22 3.07 -18.27 -19.31
C ARG A 22 1.55 -18.22 -19.29
N ARG A 23 0.87 -19.12 -18.58
CA ARG A 23 -0.61 -19.06 -18.47
C ARG A 23 -1.13 -17.73 -17.93
N ILE A 24 -0.45 -17.16 -16.95
CA ILE A 24 -0.85 -15.85 -16.39
C ILE A 24 -0.59 -14.73 -17.41
N CYS A 25 0.55 -14.75 -18.11
CA CYS A 25 0.87 -13.75 -19.13
C CYS A 25 -0.06 -13.83 -20.35
N ASP A 26 -0.46 -15.04 -20.76
CA ASP A 26 -1.30 -15.29 -21.93
C ASP A 26 -2.81 -15.09 -21.65
N GLY A 27 -3.19 -14.90 -20.38
CA GLY A 27 -4.58 -14.72 -19.97
C GLY A 27 -5.36 -16.01 -19.78
N ASP A 28 -4.68 -17.17 -19.77
CA ASP A 28 -5.23 -18.53 -19.61
C ASP A 28 -5.19 -19.03 -18.16
N ALA A 29 -4.96 -18.12 -17.20
CA ALA A 29 -4.84 -18.44 -15.79
C ALA A 29 -6.17 -18.89 -15.20
N THR A 30 -6.13 -19.95 -14.38
CA THR A 30 -7.26 -20.37 -13.56
C THR A 30 -7.43 -19.47 -12.35
N GLU A 31 -8.60 -19.47 -11.70
CA GLU A 31 -8.82 -18.76 -10.44
C GLU A 31 -7.80 -19.17 -9.36
N TYR A 32 -7.43 -20.45 -9.32
CA TYR A 32 -6.38 -20.95 -8.42
C TYR A 32 -5.02 -20.33 -8.75
N ASP A 33 -4.65 -20.27 -10.03
CA ASP A 33 -3.39 -19.63 -10.44
C ASP A 33 -3.36 -18.14 -10.01
N LEU A 34 -4.47 -17.45 -10.16
CA LEU A 34 -4.59 -16.03 -9.74
C LEU A 34 -4.53 -15.88 -8.23
N SER A 35 -5.20 -16.75 -7.47
CA SER A 35 -5.19 -16.68 -5.99
C SER A 35 -3.83 -17.00 -5.37
N THR A 36 -2.94 -17.68 -6.09
CA THR A 36 -1.58 -18.02 -5.63
C THR A 36 -0.48 -17.24 -6.34
N CYS A 37 -0.82 -16.41 -7.31
CA CYS A 37 0.12 -15.80 -8.25
C CYS A 37 1.23 -15.01 -7.53
N LEU A 38 0.93 -14.29 -6.47
CA LEU A 38 1.93 -13.45 -5.76
C LEU A 38 2.96 -14.32 -5.02
N ARG A 39 2.54 -15.45 -4.42
CA ARG A 39 3.47 -16.45 -3.87
C ARG A 39 4.33 -17.06 -4.96
N ASP A 40 3.71 -17.47 -6.06
CA ASP A 40 4.41 -18.17 -7.15
C ASP A 40 5.38 -17.22 -7.86
N LEU A 41 5.01 -15.96 -8.08
CA LEU A 41 5.93 -14.93 -8.58
C LEU A 41 7.11 -14.71 -7.61
N SER A 42 6.84 -14.65 -6.30
CA SER A 42 7.91 -14.54 -5.30
C SER A 42 8.94 -15.67 -5.45
N ARG A 43 8.47 -16.90 -5.66
CA ARG A 43 9.34 -18.05 -5.86
C ARG A 43 10.12 -17.96 -7.18
N MET A 44 9.47 -17.55 -8.26
CA MET A 44 10.10 -17.36 -9.56
C MET A 44 11.22 -16.31 -9.50
N LEU A 45 10.97 -15.18 -8.85
CA LEU A 45 11.95 -14.12 -8.66
C LEU A 45 13.14 -14.58 -7.82
N GLU A 46 12.89 -15.30 -6.72
CA GLU A 46 13.97 -15.89 -5.92
C GLU A 46 14.81 -16.88 -6.72
N LEU A 47 14.19 -17.76 -7.50
CA LEU A 47 14.89 -18.72 -8.35
C LEU A 47 15.77 -18.03 -9.41
N HIS A 48 15.27 -16.95 -9.98
CA HIS A 48 15.96 -16.20 -11.03
C HIS A 48 17.09 -15.34 -10.46
N TYR A 49 16.80 -14.51 -9.44
CA TYR A 49 17.75 -13.53 -8.89
C TYR A 49 18.56 -14.03 -7.69
N GLY A 50 18.20 -15.15 -7.09
CA GLY A 50 18.88 -15.69 -5.90
C GLY A 50 18.64 -14.86 -4.64
N LYS A 51 17.59 -14.04 -4.59
CA LYS A 51 17.25 -13.16 -3.47
C LYS A 51 15.78 -13.26 -3.13
N LYS A 52 15.48 -13.22 -1.82
CA LYS A 52 14.09 -13.15 -1.34
C LYS A 52 13.45 -11.83 -1.72
N VAL A 53 12.14 -11.86 -1.94
CA VAL A 53 11.36 -10.71 -2.38
C VAL A 53 10.85 -9.88 -1.21
N VAL A 54 10.58 -8.62 -1.48
CA VAL A 54 9.78 -7.73 -0.66
C VAL A 54 8.44 -7.54 -1.36
N ILE A 55 7.33 -7.67 -0.62
CA ILE A 55 5.99 -7.44 -1.14
C ILE A 55 5.46 -6.13 -0.55
N LEU A 56 5.08 -5.20 -1.41
CA LEU A 56 4.43 -3.95 -1.03
C LEU A 56 3.04 -3.92 -1.68
N ILE A 57 2.00 -3.81 -0.85
CA ILE A 57 0.61 -3.73 -1.30
C ILE A 57 0.02 -2.46 -0.71
N ASP A 58 -0.36 -1.54 -1.58
CA ASP A 58 -1.04 -0.31 -1.21
C ASP A 58 -2.55 -0.44 -1.44
N GLU A 59 -3.35 0.14 -0.55
CA GLU A 59 -4.81 0.17 -0.64
C GLU A 59 -5.44 -1.22 -0.85
N TYR A 60 -5.05 -2.23 -0.04
CA TYR A 60 -5.56 -3.61 -0.16
C TYR A 60 -7.08 -3.72 -0.09
N ASP A 61 -7.74 -2.76 0.53
CA ASP A 61 -9.18 -2.69 0.76
C ASP A 61 -9.96 -2.04 -0.39
N ASN A 62 -9.30 -1.40 -1.35
CA ASN A 62 -9.95 -0.70 -2.46
C ASN A 62 -10.85 -1.60 -3.29
N THR A 63 -10.41 -2.83 -3.58
CA THR A 63 -11.20 -3.80 -4.36
C THR A 63 -12.50 -4.20 -3.66
N MET A 64 -12.49 -4.27 -2.32
CA MET A 64 -13.66 -4.63 -1.53
C MET A 64 -14.63 -3.46 -1.41
N ASN A 65 -14.10 -2.25 -1.30
CA ASN A 65 -14.89 -1.04 -1.28
C ASN A 65 -15.68 -0.87 -2.59
N ALA A 66 -15.10 -1.24 -3.73
CA ALA A 66 -15.77 -1.19 -5.02
C ALA A 66 -16.98 -2.13 -5.14
N ALA A 67 -17.04 -3.20 -4.36
CA ALA A 67 -18.17 -4.13 -4.31
C ALA A 67 -19.17 -3.81 -3.17
N TYR A 68 -19.03 -2.66 -2.52
CA TYR A 68 -19.96 -2.20 -1.50
C TYR A 68 -21.36 -2.01 -2.14
N GLY A 69 -22.37 -2.59 -1.52
CA GLY A 69 -23.76 -2.61 -2.08
C GLY A 69 -24.15 -3.90 -2.83
N ASN A 70 -23.18 -4.79 -3.15
CA ASN A 70 -23.48 -6.12 -3.68
C ASN A 70 -22.90 -7.22 -2.76
N PRO A 71 -23.68 -7.75 -1.80
CA PRO A 71 -23.17 -8.68 -0.79
C PRO A 71 -22.56 -9.97 -1.35
N GLU A 72 -23.12 -10.48 -2.47
CA GLU A 72 -22.63 -11.72 -3.09
C GLU A 72 -21.27 -11.51 -3.75
N GLU A 73 -21.11 -10.42 -4.48
CA GLU A 73 -19.85 -10.05 -5.13
C GLU A 73 -18.78 -9.69 -4.09
N HIS A 74 -19.18 -8.94 -3.08
CA HIS A 74 -18.30 -8.60 -1.95
C HIS A 74 -17.74 -9.86 -1.27
N GLN A 75 -18.59 -10.89 -1.01
CA GLN A 75 -18.12 -12.12 -0.38
C GLN A 75 -17.13 -12.89 -1.28
N LYS A 76 -17.35 -12.94 -2.59
CA LYS A 76 -16.41 -13.56 -3.54
C LYS A 76 -15.04 -12.87 -3.51
N ILE A 77 -15.04 -11.53 -3.51
CA ILE A 77 -13.81 -10.73 -3.42
C ILE A 77 -13.09 -10.97 -2.10
N VAL A 78 -13.81 -11.00 -0.98
CA VAL A 78 -13.24 -11.28 0.35
C VAL A 78 -12.58 -12.66 0.37
N ASP A 79 -13.23 -13.70 -0.16
CA ASP A 79 -12.70 -15.06 -0.18
C ASP A 79 -11.47 -15.19 -1.09
N PHE A 80 -11.50 -14.52 -2.24
CA PHE A 80 -10.33 -14.42 -3.13
C PHE A 80 -9.16 -13.72 -2.43
N MET A 81 -9.39 -12.52 -1.87
CA MET A 81 -8.36 -11.73 -1.18
C MET A 81 -7.78 -12.45 0.03
N ARG A 82 -8.61 -13.19 0.77
CA ARG A 82 -8.14 -14.03 1.89
C ARG A 82 -7.15 -15.07 1.40
N THR A 83 -7.45 -15.79 0.32
CA THR A 83 -6.58 -16.80 -0.25
C THR A 83 -5.32 -16.16 -0.81
N PHE A 84 -5.46 -15.11 -1.59
CA PHE A 84 -4.37 -14.36 -2.24
C PHE A 84 -3.35 -13.84 -1.20
N LEU A 85 -3.82 -13.11 -0.18
CA LEU A 85 -2.95 -12.57 0.86
C LEU A 85 -2.38 -13.66 1.77
N SER A 86 -3.19 -14.67 2.16
CA SER A 86 -2.69 -15.72 3.03
C SER A 86 -1.61 -16.56 2.36
N THR A 87 -1.74 -16.91 1.09
CA THR A 87 -0.72 -17.65 0.35
C THR A 87 0.55 -16.84 0.12
N ALA A 88 0.42 -15.54 -0.12
CA ALA A 88 1.54 -14.65 -0.35
C ALA A 88 2.35 -14.36 0.92
N LEU A 89 1.67 -14.23 2.07
CA LEU A 89 2.26 -13.74 3.31
C LEU A 89 2.55 -14.86 4.33
N LYS A 90 1.81 -15.98 4.30
CA LYS A 90 1.99 -17.10 5.23
C LYS A 90 2.70 -18.27 4.56
N GLY A 91 3.78 -18.74 5.17
CA GLY A 91 4.52 -19.91 4.64
C GLY A 91 5.24 -19.66 3.32
N ASN A 92 5.32 -18.44 2.85
CA ASN A 92 6.07 -18.06 1.66
C ASN A 92 7.57 -17.94 2.00
N HIS A 93 8.32 -19.01 1.78
CA HIS A 93 9.76 -19.04 2.08
C HIS A 93 10.59 -18.08 1.22
N SER A 94 10.06 -17.63 0.08
CA SER A 94 10.69 -16.68 -0.82
C SER A 94 10.47 -15.22 -0.37
N LEU A 95 9.60 -14.99 0.61
CA LEU A 95 9.32 -13.67 1.18
C LEU A 95 10.39 -13.28 2.20
N ARG A 96 10.91 -12.06 2.09
CA ARG A 96 11.77 -11.43 3.10
C ARG A 96 10.93 -10.70 4.15
N PHE A 97 10.07 -9.79 3.70
CA PHE A 97 9.05 -9.10 4.48
C PHE A 97 7.99 -8.52 3.54
N ALA A 98 6.85 -8.12 4.11
CA ALA A 98 5.80 -7.43 3.38
C ALA A 98 5.29 -6.22 4.16
N VAL A 99 4.84 -5.21 3.42
CA VAL A 99 4.07 -4.07 3.94
C VAL A 99 2.76 -4.02 3.18
N VAL A 100 1.66 -3.91 3.92
CA VAL A 100 0.31 -3.83 3.36
C VAL A 100 -0.39 -2.63 3.98
N THR A 101 -0.85 -1.69 3.15
CA THR A 101 -1.58 -0.50 3.60
C THR A 101 -3.04 -0.55 3.17
N GLY A 102 -3.90 0.16 3.90
CA GLY A 102 -5.32 0.31 3.57
C GLY A 102 -5.95 1.41 4.43
N VAL A 103 -7.06 1.93 3.96
CA VAL A 103 -7.81 3.00 4.65
C VAL A 103 -8.66 2.42 5.77
N MET A 104 -9.29 1.27 5.53
CA MET A 104 -10.16 0.64 6.49
C MET A 104 -9.49 -0.55 7.19
N LYS A 105 -9.62 -0.58 8.52
CA LYS A 105 -9.29 -1.77 9.30
C LYS A 105 -10.36 -2.82 9.08
N ILE A 106 -10.22 -3.58 7.98
CA ILE A 106 -11.09 -4.75 7.76
C ILE A 106 -10.81 -5.72 8.88
N SER A 107 -11.86 -6.16 9.57
CA SER A 107 -11.72 -7.01 10.76
C SER A 107 -10.79 -8.19 10.43
N LYS A 108 -9.85 -8.49 11.35
CA LYS A 108 -8.90 -9.61 11.20
C LYS A 108 -9.60 -10.93 10.85
N GLU A 109 -10.89 -11.05 11.18
CA GLU A 109 -11.71 -12.23 10.96
C GLU A 109 -12.08 -12.45 9.49
N CYS A 110 -12.05 -11.40 8.64
CA CYS A 110 -12.44 -11.55 7.23
C CYS A 110 -11.28 -11.96 6.32
N ILE A 111 -10.18 -11.21 6.32
CA ILE A 111 -9.08 -11.40 5.34
C ILE A 111 -7.82 -11.94 5.99
N PHE A 112 -7.49 -11.43 7.17
CA PHE A 112 -6.24 -11.75 7.86
C PHE A 112 -6.36 -12.83 8.91
N SER A 113 -7.50 -13.53 9.02
CA SER A 113 -7.75 -14.58 10.03
C SER A 113 -6.73 -15.72 10.01
N GLY A 114 -6.11 -15.96 8.85
CA GLY A 114 -5.05 -16.94 8.66
C GLY A 114 -3.63 -16.47 9.00
N LEU A 115 -3.43 -15.18 9.29
CA LEU A 115 -2.09 -14.56 9.48
C LEU A 115 -1.86 -14.26 10.96
N ASN A 116 -1.03 -15.07 11.61
CA ASN A 116 -0.80 -14.97 13.05
C ASN A 116 0.27 -13.95 13.44
N ASN A 117 1.09 -13.49 12.47
CA ASN A 117 2.29 -12.67 12.71
C ASN A 117 2.19 -11.27 12.07
N LEU A 118 0.97 -10.75 11.90
CA LEU A 118 0.79 -9.38 11.43
C LEU A 118 1.03 -8.41 12.60
N GLU A 119 1.96 -7.51 12.38
CA GLU A 119 2.06 -6.27 13.12
C GLU A 119 1.12 -5.25 12.47
N VAL A 120 0.17 -4.72 13.23
CA VAL A 120 -0.82 -3.78 12.74
C VAL A 120 -0.60 -2.45 13.41
N ASN A 121 -0.27 -1.44 12.62
CA ASN A 121 -0.14 -0.06 13.04
C ASN A 121 -1.28 0.76 12.41
N ASP A 122 -1.95 1.54 13.20
CA ASP A 122 -3.03 2.43 12.79
C ASP A 122 -2.77 3.87 13.30
N VAL A 123 -3.67 4.78 13.01
CA VAL A 123 -3.54 6.20 13.39
C VAL A 123 -3.40 6.45 14.89
N LEU A 124 -3.70 5.44 15.73
CA LEU A 124 -3.58 5.52 17.18
C LEU A 124 -2.29 4.88 17.73
N SER A 125 -1.51 4.25 16.85
CA SER A 125 -0.28 3.56 17.22
C SER A 125 0.88 4.54 17.32
N ASP A 126 1.68 4.42 18.39
CA ASP A 126 2.90 5.25 18.57
C ASP A 126 4.05 4.77 17.68
N GLN A 127 3.98 3.53 17.18
CA GLN A 127 5.00 2.99 16.29
C GLN A 127 4.81 3.55 14.89
N TYR A 128 5.86 4.13 14.32
CA TYR A 128 5.88 4.76 12.99
C TYR A 128 5.01 6.02 12.86
N ASP A 129 4.55 6.61 13.95
CA ASP A 129 3.67 7.78 13.96
C ASP A 129 4.27 9.01 13.25
N GLU A 130 5.60 9.15 13.21
CA GLU A 130 6.31 10.18 12.44
C GLU A 130 6.40 9.87 10.92
N MET A 131 6.02 8.66 10.47
CA MET A 131 6.23 8.21 9.09
C MET A 131 5.07 8.51 8.13
N TYR A 132 3.92 8.94 8.68
CA TYR A 132 2.70 9.14 7.90
C TYR A 132 2.49 10.58 7.40
N GLY A 133 3.40 11.49 7.73
CA GLY A 133 3.33 12.89 7.34
C GLY A 133 4.66 13.58 7.57
N PHE A 134 4.72 14.89 7.34
CA PHE A 134 5.87 15.68 7.76
C PHE A 134 5.75 16.08 9.22
N THR A 135 6.80 15.89 9.98
CA THR A 135 6.94 16.42 11.33
C THR A 135 7.14 17.93 11.31
N GLN A 136 6.93 18.61 12.46
CA GLN A 136 7.21 20.05 12.61
C GLN A 136 8.65 20.38 12.18
N ALA A 137 9.63 19.59 12.61
CA ALA A 137 11.04 19.82 12.30
C ALA A 137 11.35 19.70 10.79
N GLU A 138 10.69 18.78 10.09
CA GLU A 138 10.83 18.63 8.64
C GLU A 138 10.19 19.78 7.87
N VAL A 139 9.03 20.27 8.31
CA VAL A 139 8.39 21.46 7.72
C VAL A 139 9.22 22.71 7.94
N GLU A 140 9.74 22.93 9.14
CA GLU A 140 10.65 24.04 9.45
C GLU A 140 11.88 23.99 8.55
N LYS A 141 12.53 22.83 8.46
CA LYS A 141 13.69 22.63 7.60
C LYS A 141 13.36 22.90 6.14
N LEU A 142 12.24 22.38 5.64
CA LEU A 142 11.80 22.58 4.25
C LEU A 142 11.61 24.07 3.93
N LEU A 143 10.98 24.83 4.84
CA LEU A 143 10.77 26.28 4.67
C LEU A 143 12.06 27.06 4.73
N ILE A 144 12.98 26.72 5.63
CA ILE A 144 14.32 27.35 5.72
C ILE A 144 15.12 27.07 4.45
N ASP A 145 15.15 25.82 3.98
CA ASP A 145 15.88 25.42 2.76
C ASP A 145 15.32 26.08 1.47
N ASN A 146 14.10 26.64 1.53
CA ASN A 146 13.47 27.38 0.44
C ASN A 146 13.40 28.91 0.69
N ASP A 147 14.23 29.45 1.59
CA ASP A 147 14.32 30.88 1.91
C ASP A 147 13.00 31.49 2.44
N GLN A 148 12.19 30.69 3.17
CA GLN A 148 10.89 31.09 3.72
C GLN A 148 10.75 30.87 5.24
N PRO A 149 11.75 31.22 6.08
CA PRO A 149 11.70 30.93 7.53
C PRO A 149 10.55 31.68 8.25
N ASP A 150 10.14 32.83 7.73
CA ASP A 150 9.06 33.64 8.33
C ASP A 150 7.67 33.01 8.15
N ARG A 151 7.57 31.94 7.34
CA ARG A 151 6.31 31.25 7.03
C ARG A 151 6.01 30.06 7.94
N ILE A 152 6.86 29.73 8.87
CA ILE A 152 6.71 28.56 9.76
C ILE A 152 5.40 28.65 10.57
N SER A 153 5.12 29.80 11.18
CA SER A 153 3.90 29.99 11.97
C SER A 153 2.63 29.90 11.14
N GLU A 154 2.66 30.43 9.92
CA GLU A 154 1.53 30.40 8.98
C GLU A 154 1.27 28.96 8.50
N ALA A 155 2.33 28.21 8.17
CA ALA A 155 2.22 26.81 7.79
C ALA A 155 1.63 25.96 8.91
N LYS A 156 2.03 26.22 10.16
CA LYS A 156 1.48 25.55 11.33
C LYS A 156 -0.01 25.82 11.51
N GLU A 157 -0.43 27.08 11.43
CA GLU A 157 -1.84 27.45 11.60
C GLU A 157 -2.75 26.83 10.53
N TRP A 158 -2.25 26.68 9.30
CA TRP A 158 -3.07 26.25 8.17
C TRP A 158 -3.02 24.75 7.87
N TYR A 159 -1.90 24.10 8.14
CA TYR A 159 -1.64 22.73 7.66
C TYR A 159 -1.31 21.72 8.75
N ASP A 160 -1.16 22.16 10.00
CA ASP A 160 -1.07 21.27 11.15
C ASP A 160 -2.47 20.80 11.53
N GLY A 161 -2.74 19.52 11.43
CA GLY A 161 -4.11 19.05 11.70
C GLY A 161 -4.29 17.54 11.75
N TYR A 162 -3.23 16.77 11.60
CA TYR A 162 -3.28 15.32 11.72
C TYR A 162 -2.46 14.90 12.94
N ARG A 163 -3.06 14.04 13.77
CA ARG A 163 -2.37 13.41 14.88
C ARG A 163 -2.31 11.91 14.67
N PHE A 164 -1.10 11.38 14.63
CA PHE A 164 -0.82 9.95 14.60
C PHE A 164 -0.15 9.56 15.90
N GLY A 165 -0.70 8.59 16.64
CA GLY A 165 -0.18 8.22 17.95
C GLY A 165 0.00 9.42 18.87
N SER A 166 1.24 9.75 19.17
CA SER A 166 1.64 10.88 20.03
C SER A 166 2.16 12.09 19.25
N VAL A 167 2.30 12.02 17.91
CA VAL A 167 2.94 13.05 17.07
C VAL A 167 1.91 13.79 16.21
N ASP A 168 2.04 15.12 16.17
CA ASP A 168 1.31 15.96 15.23
C ASP A 168 2.10 16.01 13.90
N VAL A 169 1.43 15.75 12.80
CA VAL A 169 2.04 15.69 11.47
C VAL A 169 1.25 16.52 10.46
N TYR A 170 1.96 16.98 9.46
CA TYR A 170 1.42 17.76 8.35
C TYR A 170 1.17 16.88 7.14
N ASN A 171 0.11 17.16 6.40
CA ASN A 171 -0.12 16.53 5.11
C ASN A 171 1.00 16.90 4.12
N PRO A 172 1.79 15.94 3.62
CA PRO A 172 2.94 16.23 2.75
C PRO A 172 2.54 16.93 1.45
N TRP A 173 1.40 16.55 0.86
CA TRP A 173 0.91 17.17 -0.37
C TRP A 173 0.62 18.66 -0.17
N SER A 174 -0.02 19.00 0.92
CA SER A 174 -0.34 20.40 1.26
C SER A 174 0.93 21.23 1.44
N ILE A 175 1.88 20.74 2.23
CA ILE A 175 3.15 21.44 2.50
C ILE A 175 3.98 21.61 1.24
N ILE A 176 4.14 20.55 0.43
CA ILE A 176 4.91 20.63 -0.82
C ILE A 176 4.29 21.64 -1.80
N ASN A 177 2.96 21.64 -1.94
CA ASN A 177 2.30 22.61 -2.83
C ASN A 177 2.37 24.04 -2.29
N TYR A 178 2.23 24.22 -0.97
CA TYR A 178 2.41 25.52 -0.32
C TYR A 178 3.80 26.09 -0.64
N VAL A 179 4.85 25.36 -0.40
CA VAL A 179 6.22 25.80 -0.70
C VAL A 179 6.43 26.04 -2.20
N LYS A 180 6.02 25.12 -3.07
CA LYS A 180 6.16 25.25 -4.54
C LYS A 180 5.45 26.47 -5.12
N ARG A 181 4.38 26.93 -4.48
CA ARG A 181 3.60 28.09 -4.92
C ARG A 181 4.00 29.40 -4.21
N GLY A 182 5.21 29.47 -3.67
CA GLY A 182 5.73 30.63 -2.99
C GLY A 182 4.99 30.97 -1.70
N CYS A 183 4.63 29.95 -0.96
CA CYS A 183 3.88 30.02 0.31
C CYS A 183 2.53 30.72 0.19
N LYS A 184 1.84 30.54 -0.94
CA LYS A 184 0.46 30.97 -1.08
C LYS A 184 -0.45 30.01 -0.32
N LEU A 185 -1.30 30.56 0.57
CA LEU A 185 -2.30 29.78 1.30
C LEU A 185 -3.41 29.30 0.35
N ASP A 186 -3.71 28.01 0.40
CA ASP A 186 -4.80 27.37 -0.35
C ASP A 186 -5.15 26.01 0.27
N VAL A 187 -6.33 25.49 -0.03
CA VAL A 187 -6.78 24.16 0.42
C VAL A 187 -6.30 23.12 -0.60
N TYR A 188 -5.04 22.76 -0.51
CA TYR A 188 -4.37 21.88 -1.50
C TYR A 188 -4.85 20.43 -1.51
N TRP A 189 -5.40 19.94 -0.42
CA TRP A 189 -5.87 18.55 -0.28
C TRP A 189 -7.30 18.35 -0.75
N ALA A 190 -8.12 19.39 -0.81
CA ALA A 190 -9.51 19.28 -1.24
C ALA A 190 -9.61 18.77 -2.68
N ASN A 191 -10.52 17.83 -2.91
CA ASN A 191 -10.81 17.23 -4.23
C ASN A 191 -9.64 16.45 -4.85
N THR A 192 -8.71 15.94 -4.07
CA THR A 192 -7.60 15.10 -4.58
C THR A 192 -7.95 13.60 -4.61
N SER A 193 -9.02 13.18 -3.95
CA SER A 193 -9.54 11.80 -3.95
C SER A 193 -11.05 11.77 -4.26
N SER A 194 -11.54 10.66 -4.82
CA SER A 194 -12.98 10.44 -4.98
C SER A 194 -13.61 10.15 -3.62
N ASN A 195 -14.55 10.97 -3.18
CA ASN A 195 -15.29 10.80 -1.92
C ASN A 195 -16.56 9.95 -2.10
N SER A 196 -16.63 9.08 -3.11
CA SER A 196 -17.84 8.34 -3.48
C SER A 196 -18.42 7.45 -2.38
N ILE A 197 -17.61 7.07 -1.38
CA ILE A 197 -18.06 6.24 -0.25
C ILE A 197 -18.69 7.09 0.88
N ILE A 198 -18.43 8.39 0.89
CA ILE A 198 -18.91 9.31 1.96
C ILE A 198 -20.22 9.98 1.53
N GLU A 199 -20.57 9.95 0.25
CA GLU A 199 -21.76 10.61 -0.30
C GLU A 199 -23.02 9.72 -0.29
N GLU A 200 -22.93 8.45 0.15
CA GLU A 200 -24.08 7.55 0.43
C GLU A 200 -24.33 7.44 1.95
#